data_380a496f1a8046f8d7a0103631ba72dc
#
_entry.id   380a496f1a8046f8d7a0103631ba72dc
#
_cell.length_a   1.000
_cell.length_b   1.000
_cell.length_c   1.000
_cell.angle_alpha   90.00
_cell.angle_beta   90.00
_cell.angle_gamma   90.00
#
_symmetry.space_group_name_H-M   'P 1'
#
loop_
_entity.id
_entity.type
_entity.pdbx_description
1 polymer ?
#
loop_
_entity_poly.entity_id
_entity_poly.type
_entity_poly.pdbx_seq_one_letter_code
_entity_poly.pdbx_strand_id
1 'polypeptide(L)'
;MDVKEINVKTLAYIGDVVYELYIRKHVISNSREQVNKLHKKTVKYVSAKAQAKVVENLKDELTDNEKDVIRRGRNAEANTVPKNTDVITYKIATGFEALIGYLYLSGDETRLEHIIAKSIEIIEGV
;
A
#
# COMPACT_ATOMS: atom_id res chain seq x y z
N MET A 1 17.69 -3.82 -13.42
CA MET A 1 16.98 -4.59 -12.36
C MET A 1 15.75 -5.23 -12.96
N ASP A 2 15.65 -6.54 -12.85
CA ASP A 2 14.41 -7.22 -13.29
C ASP A 2 13.45 -7.31 -12.09
N VAL A 3 12.42 -6.48 -12.13
CA VAL A 3 11.48 -6.34 -11.02
C VAL A 3 10.72 -7.65 -10.76
N LYS A 4 10.50 -8.46 -11.79
CA LYS A 4 9.80 -9.75 -11.63
C LYS A 4 10.61 -10.76 -10.84
N GLU A 5 11.92 -10.61 -10.76
CA GLU A 5 12.80 -11.51 -10.02
C GLU A 5 13.02 -11.06 -8.58
N ILE A 6 12.53 -9.88 -8.21
CA ILE A 6 12.68 -9.38 -6.84
C ILE A 6 11.73 -10.14 -5.92
N ASN A 7 12.24 -10.54 -4.76
CA ASN A 7 11.44 -11.19 -3.75
C ASN A 7 10.26 -10.29 -3.36
N VAL A 8 9.07 -10.87 -3.27
CA VAL A 8 7.86 -10.10 -3.01
C VAL A 8 7.89 -9.36 -1.66
N LYS A 9 8.58 -9.89 -0.66
CA LYS A 9 8.75 -9.20 0.62
C LYS A 9 9.63 -7.95 0.46
N THR A 10 10.61 -8.00 -0.43
CA THR A 10 11.45 -6.86 -0.74
C THR A 10 10.64 -5.79 -1.48
N LEU A 11 9.73 -6.21 -2.37
CA LEU A 11 8.80 -5.27 -3.00
C LEU A 11 7.93 -4.58 -1.94
N ALA A 12 7.40 -5.33 -0.98
CA ALA A 12 6.60 -4.76 0.09
C ALA A 12 7.42 -3.80 0.96
N TYR A 13 8.68 -4.13 1.20
CA TYR A 13 9.58 -3.31 1.99
C TYR A 13 9.75 -1.90 1.38
N ILE A 14 10.00 -1.82 0.08
CA ILE A 14 10.10 -0.50 -0.59
C ILE A 14 8.70 0.14 -0.75
N GLY A 15 7.70 -0.66 -1.02
CA GLY A 15 6.33 -0.18 -1.20
C GLY A 15 5.75 0.51 0.03
N ASP A 16 6.10 0.02 1.22
CA ASP A 16 5.70 0.65 2.48
C ASP A 16 6.17 2.12 2.52
N VAL A 17 7.42 2.36 2.23
CA VAL A 17 8.01 3.70 2.25
C VAL A 17 7.42 4.59 1.15
N VAL A 18 7.27 4.05 -0.05
CA VAL A 18 6.74 4.80 -1.19
C VAL A 18 5.31 5.23 -0.93
N TYR A 19 4.48 4.31 -0.45
CA TYR A 19 3.08 4.62 -0.14
C TYR A 19 2.99 5.69 0.93
N GLU A 20 3.75 5.54 2.01
CA GLU A 20 3.72 6.51 3.10
C GLU A 20 4.18 7.89 2.64
N LEU A 21 5.17 7.97 1.74
CA LEU A 21 5.62 9.24 1.19
C LEU A 21 4.48 9.98 0.48
N TYR A 22 3.74 9.29 -0.40
CA TYR A 22 2.61 9.88 -1.10
C TYR A 22 1.50 10.29 -0.13
N ILE A 23 1.23 9.46 0.87
CA ILE A 23 0.18 9.76 1.86
C ILE A 23 0.57 10.99 2.70
N ARG A 24 1.81 11.07 3.15
CA ARG A 24 2.26 12.24 3.92
C ARG A 24 2.14 13.52 3.09
N LYS A 25 2.51 13.45 1.81
CA LYS A 25 2.35 14.56 0.89
C LYS A 25 0.88 14.99 0.78
N HIS A 26 -0.02 14.02 0.65
CA HIS A 26 -1.46 14.27 0.61
C HIS A 26 -1.94 14.94 1.90
N VAL A 27 -1.53 14.42 3.05
CA VAL A 27 -1.93 14.93 4.35
C VAL A 27 -1.47 16.37 4.55
N ILE A 28 -0.21 16.69 4.25
CA ILE A 28 0.30 18.05 4.42
C ILE A 28 -0.28 19.04 3.42
N SER A 29 -0.75 18.56 2.26
CA SER A 29 -1.41 19.41 1.26
C SER A 29 -2.80 19.86 1.71
N ASN A 30 -3.41 19.13 2.63
CA ASN A 30 -4.78 19.34 3.08
C ASN A 30 -4.90 19.74 4.55
N SER A 31 -3.77 19.94 5.24
CA SER A 31 -3.78 20.26 6.67
C SER A 31 -2.52 21.05 7.04
N ARG A 32 -2.70 22.01 7.92
CA ARG A 32 -1.59 22.81 8.47
C ARG A 32 -1.39 22.55 9.96
N GLU A 33 -1.77 21.38 10.41
CA GLU A 33 -1.65 20.99 11.80
C GLU A 33 -0.21 20.62 12.18
N GLN A 34 0.02 20.46 13.46
CA GLN A 34 1.32 20.04 13.98
C GLN A 34 1.58 18.56 13.64
N VAL A 35 2.87 18.17 13.67
CA VAL A 35 3.33 16.85 13.24
C VAL A 35 2.61 15.69 13.91
N ASN A 36 2.33 15.79 15.21
CA ASN A 36 1.62 14.72 15.91
C ASN A 36 0.21 14.47 15.37
N LYS A 37 -0.49 15.54 14.97
CA LYS A 37 -1.83 15.40 14.34
C LYS A 37 -1.72 14.94 12.91
N LEU A 38 -0.71 15.39 12.17
CA LEU A 38 -0.43 14.91 10.81
C LEU A 38 -0.16 13.41 10.84
N HIS A 39 0.61 12.94 11.83
CA HIS A 39 0.89 11.51 11.99
C HIS A 39 -0.40 10.70 12.20
N LYS A 40 -1.28 11.16 13.07
CA LYS A 40 -2.56 10.49 13.31
C LYS A 40 -3.41 10.40 12.05
N LYS A 41 -3.43 11.46 11.24
CA LYS A 41 -4.12 11.46 9.94
C LYS A 41 -3.48 10.46 8.98
N THR A 42 -2.15 10.41 8.93
CA THR A 42 -1.41 9.49 8.07
C THR A 42 -1.77 8.04 8.39
N VAL A 43 -1.84 7.69 9.67
CA VAL A 43 -2.16 6.31 10.11
C VAL A 43 -3.51 5.83 9.55
N LYS A 44 -4.47 6.71 9.37
CA LYS A 44 -5.77 6.34 8.79
C LYS A 44 -5.65 5.76 7.38
N TYR A 45 -4.60 6.11 6.66
CA TYR A 45 -4.35 5.63 5.30
C TYR A 45 -3.37 4.47 5.24
N VAL A 46 -2.39 4.43 6.17
CA VAL A 46 -1.29 3.47 6.08
C VAL A 46 -1.45 2.27 7.00
N SER A 47 -2.46 2.23 7.85
CA SER A 47 -2.71 1.06 8.70
C SER A 47 -3.00 -0.17 7.85
N ALA A 48 -2.71 -1.35 8.38
CA ALA A 48 -2.99 -2.61 7.70
C ALA A 48 -4.48 -2.74 7.35
N LYS A 49 -5.35 -2.31 8.26
CA LYS A 49 -6.79 -2.33 8.04
C LYS A 49 -7.20 -1.45 6.85
N ALA A 50 -6.64 -0.25 6.76
CA ALA A 50 -6.92 0.66 5.65
C ALA A 50 -6.44 0.07 4.32
N GLN A 51 -5.23 -0.47 4.29
CA GLN A 51 -4.67 -1.07 3.09
C GLN A 51 -5.47 -2.30 2.64
N ALA A 52 -5.91 -3.13 3.58
CA ALA A 52 -6.76 -4.28 3.27
C ALA A 52 -8.10 -3.84 2.65
N LYS A 53 -8.69 -2.77 3.18
CA LYS A 53 -9.91 -2.19 2.61
C LYS A 53 -9.68 -1.71 1.18
N VAL A 54 -8.54 -1.10 0.91
CA VAL A 54 -8.18 -0.65 -0.44
C VAL A 54 -8.14 -1.83 -1.40
N VAL A 55 -7.44 -2.91 -1.04
CA VAL A 55 -7.33 -4.11 -1.90
C VAL A 55 -8.71 -4.65 -2.23
N GLU A 56 -9.58 -4.76 -1.23
CA GLU A 56 -10.93 -5.28 -1.42
C GLU A 56 -11.72 -4.46 -2.44
N ASN A 57 -11.53 -3.14 -2.45
CA ASN A 57 -12.29 -2.23 -3.30
C ASN A 57 -11.59 -1.90 -4.64
N LEU A 58 -10.37 -2.39 -4.86
CA LEU A 58 -9.63 -2.20 -6.11
C LEU A 58 -9.70 -3.39 -7.06
N LYS A 59 -10.24 -4.52 -6.63
CA LYS A 59 -10.14 -5.79 -7.36
C LYS A 59 -10.51 -5.69 -8.84
N ASP A 60 -11.56 -4.95 -9.16
CA ASP A 60 -12.08 -4.88 -10.52
C ASP A 60 -11.25 -3.98 -11.44
N GLU A 61 -10.38 -3.15 -10.87
CA GLU A 61 -9.53 -2.24 -11.64
C GLU A 61 -8.11 -2.77 -11.86
N LEU A 62 -7.73 -3.86 -11.19
CA LEU A 62 -6.37 -4.37 -11.23
C LEU A 62 -6.11 -5.21 -12.47
N THR A 63 -4.91 -5.07 -13.03
CA THR A 63 -4.45 -5.95 -14.10
C THR A 63 -4.12 -7.34 -13.54
N ASP A 64 -3.99 -8.33 -14.42
CA ASP A 64 -3.61 -9.68 -13.98
C ASP A 64 -2.25 -9.70 -13.30
N ASN A 65 -1.28 -8.95 -13.80
CA ASN A 65 0.04 -8.83 -13.16
C ASN A 65 -0.06 -8.21 -11.78
N GLU A 66 -0.89 -7.20 -11.63
CA GLU A 66 -1.08 -6.53 -10.34
C GLU A 66 -1.73 -7.47 -9.32
N LYS A 67 -2.75 -8.20 -9.76
CA LYS A 67 -3.39 -9.23 -8.91
C LYS A 67 -2.40 -10.30 -8.49
N ASP A 68 -1.53 -10.72 -9.40
CA ASP A 68 -0.51 -11.72 -9.10
C ASP A 68 0.48 -11.24 -8.05
N VAL A 69 0.94 -10.00 -8.14
CA VAL A 69 1.85 -9.43 -7.15
C VAL A 69 1.18 -9.37 -5.77
N ILE A 70 -0.06 -8.91 -5.71
CA ILE A 70 -0.81 -8.87 -4.45
C ILE A 70 -0.96 -10.28 -3.86
N ARG A 71 -1.31 -11.26 -4.68
CA ARG A 71 -1.45 -12.66 -4.24
C ARG A 71 -0.14 -13.21 -3.67
N ARG A 72 0.97 -12.95 -4.36
CA ARG A 72 2.29 -13.39 -3.90
C ARG A 72 2.67 -12.74 -2.58
N GLY A 73 2.40 -11.45 -2.42
CA GLY A 73 2.65 -10.74 -1.17
C GLY A 73 1.78 -11.25 -0.03
N ARG A 74 0.51 -11.50 -0.31
CA ARG A 74 -0.42 -12.08 0.66
C ARG A 74 0.02 -13.48 1.11
N ASN A 75 0.54 -14.28 0.18
CA ASN A 75 0.94 -15.66 0.47
C ASN A 75 2.35 -15.79 1.03
N ALA A 76 3.11 -14.70 1.09
CA ALA A 76 4.45 -14.73 1.65
C ALA A 76 4.41 -15.04 3.14
N GLU A 77 5.44 -15.74 3.61
CA GLU A 77 5.54 -16.08 5.03
C GLU A 77 5.66 -14.83 5.88
N ALA A 78 4.79 -14.71 6.90
CA ALA A 78 4.83 -13.59 7.84
C ALA A 78 5.67 -14.00 9.06
N ASN A 79 6.85 -13.40 9.21
CA ASN A 79 7.73 -13.70 10.33
C ASN A 79 7.24 -13.07 11.64
N THR A 80 6.71 -11.86 11.56
CA THR A 80 6.22 -11.11 12.72
C THR A 80 4.97 -10.35 12.34
N VAL A 81 3.90 -10.54 13.11
CA VAL A 81 2.66 -9.79 12.94
C VAL A 81 2.53 -8.81 14.10
N PRO A 82 2.28 -7.51 13.82
CA PRO A 82 2.10 -6.52 14.90
C PRO A 82 0.96 -6.90 15.84
N LYS A 83 1.08 -6.51 17.12
CA LYS A 83 -0.01 -6.69 18.08
C LYS A 83 -1.27 -5.97 17.58
N ASN A 84 -2.42 -6.54 17.87
CA ASN A 84 -3.74 -5.98 17.54
C ASN A 84 -4.04 -5.95 16.04
N THR A 85 -3.24 -6.64 15.23
CA THR A 85 -3.50 -6.82 13.81
C THR A 85 -3.73 -8.30 13.55
N ASP A 86 -4.87 -8.66 12.93
CA ASP A 86 -5.08 -10.07 12.59
C ASP A 86 -4.19 -10.45 11.40
N VAL A 87 -3.85 -11.74 11.33
CA VAL A 87 -2.89 -12.26 10.37
C VAL A 87 -3.35 -12.06 8.93
N ILE A 88 -4.63 -12.26 8.66
CA ILE A 88 -5.19 -12.14 7.30
C ILE A 88 -5.09 -10.69 6.83
N THR A 89 -5.50 -9.74 7.67
CA THR A 89 -5.41 -8.32 7.36
C THR A 89 -3.97 -7.90 7.09
N TYR A 90 -3.04 -8.35 7.93
CA TYR A 90 -1.63 -8.06 7.76
C TYR A 90 -1.09 -8.57 6.42
N LYS A 91 -1.47 -9.79 6.05
CA LYS A 91 -1.03 -10.41 4.80
C LYS A 91 -1.59 -9.68 3.57
N ILE A 92 -2.84 -9.26 3.62
CA ILE A 92 -3.44 -8.49 2.52
C ILE A 92 -2.72 -7.14 2.39
N ALA A 93 -2.42 -6.49 3.51
CA ALA A 93 -1.66 -5.23 3.51
C ALA A 93 -0.26 -5.42 2.91
N THR A 94 0.41 -6.53 3.22
CA THR A 94 1.71 -6.86 2.63
C THR A 94 1.58 -6.98 1.11
N GLY A 95 0.51 -7.61 0.63
CA GLY A 95 0.23 -7.68 -0.81
C GLY A 95 0.06 -6.32 -1.45
N PHE A 96 -0.66 -5.42 -0.78
CA PHE A 96 -0.82 -4.05 -1.27
C PHE A 96 0.53 -3.32 -1.36
N GLU A 97 1.33 -3.41 -0.31
CA GLU A 97 2.65 -2.79 -0.29
C GLU A 97 3.56 -3.36 -1.38
N ALA A 98 3.47 -4.67 -1.62
CA ALA A 98 4.22 -5.31 -2.71
C ALA A 98 3.81 -4.74 -4.08
N LEU A 99 2.51 -4.49 -4.30
CA LEU A 99 2.03 -3.86 -5.53
C LEU A 99 2.63 -2.47 -5.69
N ILE A 100 2.60 -1.65 -4.65
CA ILE A 100 3.16 -0.31 -4.68
C ILE A 100 4.66 -0.36 -5.02
N GLY A 101 5.40 -1.25 -4.37
CA GLY A 101 6.83 -1.43 -4.65
C GLY A 101 7.11 -1.91 -6.07
N TYR A 102 6.28 -2.81 -6.57
CA TYR A 102 6.36 -3.31 -7.95
C TYR A 102 6.20 -2.17 -8.96
N LEU A 103 5.17 -1.36 -8.79
CA LEU A 103 4.90 -0.25 -9.71
C LEU A 103 6.01 0.81 -9.64
N TYR A 104 6.48 1.10 -8.44
CA TYR A 104 7.57 2.07 -8.25
C TYR A 104 8.85 1.60 -8.94
N LEU A 105 9.28 0.37 -8.68
CA LEU A 105 10.54 -0.14 -9.24
C LEU A 105 10.43 -0.42 -10.75
N SER A 106 9.22 -0.69 -11.25
CA SER A 106 8.99 -0.84 -12.68
C SER A 106 9.04 0.50 -13.42
N GLY A 107 9.05 1.61 -12.71
CA GLY A 107 9.06 2.93 -13.32
C GLY A 107 7.71 3.35 -13.90
N ASP A 108 6.63 2.67 -13.56
CA ASP A 108 5.29 3.00 -14.04
C ASP A 108 4.66 4.05 -13.12
N GLU A 109 5.16 5.26 -13.23
CA GLU A 109 4.76 6.38 -12.37
C GLU A 109 3.27 6.73 -12.54
N THR A 110 2.79 6.73 -13.77
CA THR A 110 1.38 7.03 -14.06
C THR A 110 0.45 6.05 -13.38
N ARG A 111 0.74 4.75 -13.48
CA ARG A 111 -0.09 3.73 -12.84
C ARG A 111 0.02 3.78 -11.33
N LEU A 112 1.23 4.00 -10.81
CA LEU A 112 1.46 4.14 -9.38
C LEU A 112 0.60 5.27 -8.80
N GLU A 113 0.65 6.44 -9.43
CA GLU A 113 -0.12 7.59 -8.97
C GLU A 113 -1.63 7.35 -9.07
N HIS A 114 -2.07 6.66 -10.11
CA HIS A 114 -3.48 6.28 -10.26
C HIS A 114 -3.94 5.37 -9.11
N ILE A 115 -3.17 4.33 -8.81
CA ILE A 115 -3.50 3.39 -7.73
C ILE A 115 -3.52 4.12 -6.38
N ILE A 116 -2.55 5.00 -6.13
CA ILE A 116 -2.51 5.76 -4.87
C ILE A 116 -3.70 6.71 -4.77
N ALA A 117 -4.04 7.41 -5.84
CA ALA A 117 -5.20 8.32 -5.85
C ALA A 117 -6.49 7.56 -5.57
N LYS A 118 -6.67 6.38 -6.18
CA LYS A 118 -7.83 5.52 -5.91
C LYS A 118 -7.85 5.03 -4.47
N SER A 119 -6.68 4.69 -3.93
CA SER A 119 -6.55 4.26 -2.53
C SER A 119 -7.04 5.35 -1.59
N ILE A 120 -6.62 6.58 -1.83
CA ILE A 120 -7.04 7.73 -1.02
C ILE A 120 -8.56 7.93 -1.11
N GLU A 121 -9.14 7.87 -2.32
CA GLU A 121 -10.58 7.98 -2.51
C GLU A 121 -11.34 6.91 -1.72
N ILE A 122 -10.89 5.67 -1.78
CA ILE A 122 -11.53 4.55 -1.08
C ILE A 122 -11.50 4.78 0.43
N ILE A 123 -10.36 5.21 0.97
CA ILE A 123 -10.21 5.43 2.41
C ILE A 123 -11.06 6.61 2.87
N GLU A 124 -11.14 7.66 2.06
CA GLU A 124 -11.93 8.85 2.37
C GLU A 124 -13.43 8.66 2.14
N GLY A 125 -13.82 7.60 1.46
CA GLY A 125 -15.23 7.30 1.23
C GLY A 125 -15.88 8.11 0.11
N VAL A 126 -15.08 8.56 -0.83
CA VAL A 126 -15.57 9.35 -1.99
C VAL A 126 -15.66 8.53 -3.26
#